data_f16aad9e5c9157dd56618667326d2f70
#
_entry.id   f16aad9e5c9157dd56618667326d2f70
#
_cell.length_a   1.000
_cell.length_b   1.000
_cell.length_c   1.000
_cell.angle_alpha   90.00
_cell.angle_beta   90.00
_cell.angle_gamma   90.00
#
_symmetry.space_group_name_H-M   'P 1'
#
loop_
_entity.id
_entity.type
_entity.pdbx_description
1 polymer ?
#
loop_
_entity_poly.entity_id
_entity_poly.type
_entity_poly.pdbx_seq_one_letter_code
_entity_poly.pdbx_strand_id
1 'polypeptide(L)' 'MKVGDLVKCWLPWEPDRHHPTPGFIVDATDAPEDVEIYVISKNKKYWLREGEFEVISEGR' A
#
# COMPACT_ATOMS: atom_id res chain seq x y z
N MET A 1 -5.12 10.79 -2.14
CA MET A 1 -4.05 9.83 -1.83
C MET A 1 -2.72 10.56 -1.80
N LYS A 2 -2.00 10.40 -0.73
CA LYS A 2 -0.73 11.10 -0.60
C LYS A 2 0.20 10.38 0.36
N VAL A 3 1.46 10.74 0.32
CA VAL A 3 2.47 10.17 1.20
C VAL A 3 2.05 10.34 2.65
N GLY A 4 2.15 9.25 3.41
CA GLY A 4 1.75 9.22 4.80
C GLY A 4 0.37 8.64 5.03
N ASP A 5 -0.41 8.47 3.96
CA ASP A 5 -1.74 7.88 4.11
C ASP A 5 -1.63 6.44 4.56
N LEU A 6 -2.51 6.05 5.47
CA LEU A 6 -2.58 4.68 5.94
C LEU A 6 -3.42 3.87 4.96
N VAL A 7 -2.90 2.72 4.57
CA VAL A 7 -3.58 1.86 3.60
C VAL A 7 -3.60 0.44 4.07
N LYS A 8 -4.51 -0.34 3.51
CA LYS A 8 -4.46 -1.79 3.60
C LYS A 8 -4.20 -2.31 2.19
N CYS A 9 -3.33 -3.29 2.09
CA CYS A 9 -2.93 -3.78 0.79
C CYS A 9 -2.98 -5.30 0.74
N TRP A 10 -3.17 -5.79 -0.46
CA TRP A 10 -3.24 -7.22 -0.73
C TRP A 10 -2.03 -7.58 -1.57
N LEU A 11 -1.20 -8.48 -1.03
CA LEU A 11 0.04 -8.89 -1.70
C LEU A 11 -0.24 -10.20 -2.42
N PRO A 12 -0.41 -10.17 -3.74
CA PRO A 12 -0.87 -11.34 -4.48
C PRO A 12 0.07 -12.53 -4.43
N TRP A 13 1.34 -12.29 -4.10
CA TRP A 13 2.32 -13.37 -4.01
C TRP A 13 2.37 -14.04 -2.64
N GLU A 14 1.58 -13.53 -1.67
CA GLU A 14 1.58 -14.07 -0.32
C GLU A 14 0.52 -15.15 -0.18
N PRO A 15 0.78 -16.17 0.65
CA PRO A 15 -0.22 -17.21 0.85
C PRO A 15 -1.50 -16.71 1.51
N ASP A 16 -1.42 -15.64 2.28
CA ASP A 16 -2.58 -15.06 2.94
C ASP A 16 -3.08 -13.81 2.20
N ARG A 17 -2.99 -13.84 0.86
CA ARG A 17 -3.34 -12.68 0.04
C ARG A 17 -4.80 -12.25 0.15
N HIS A 18 -5.63 -13.09 0.74
CA HIS A 18 -7.03 -12.74 0.93
C HIS A 18 -7.24 -11.83 2.12
N HIS A 19 -6.23 -11.66 2.93
CA HIS A 19 -6.29 -10.79 4.11
C HIS A 19 -5.45 -9.56 3.88
N PRO A 20 -6.04 -8.36 4.04
CA PRO A 20 -5.26 -7.14 3.83
C PRO A 20 -4.19 -6.97 4.88
N THR A 21 -3.09 -6.36 4.48
CA THR A 21 -1.95 -6.09 5.33
C THR A 21 -1.81 -4.59 5.51
N PRO A 22 -1.61 -4.11 6.73
CA PRO A 22 -1.49 -2.67 6.96
C PRO A 22 -0.16 -2.12 6.45
N GLY A 23 -0.21 -0.89 5.96
CA GLY A 23 0.96 -0.20 5.49
C GLY A 23 0.64 1.26 5.32
N PHE A 24 1.63 2.01 4.85
CA PHE A 24 1.41 3.42 4.57
C PHE A 24 2.22 3.82 3.35
N ILE A 25 1.74 4.86 2.67
CA ILE A 25 2.34 5.34 1.44
C ILE A 25 3.62 6.10 1.76
N VAL A 26 4.73 5.68 1.15
CA VAL A 26 6.01 6.37 1.35
C VAL A 26 6.43 7.13 0.10
N ASP A 27 5.89 6.77 -1.06
CA ASP A 27 6.20 7.48 -2.28
C ASP A 27 5.11 7.21 -3.30
N ALA A 28 4.97 8.11 -4.24
CA ALA A 28 3.99 7.97 -5.31
C ALA A 28 4.57 8.59 -6.57
N THR A 29 4.41 7.88 -7.68
CA THR A 29 4.87 8.40 -8.96
C THR A 29 3.82 9.33 -9.55
N ASP A 30 4.19 9.98 -10.66
CA ASP A 30 3.24 10.77 -11.43
C ASP A 30 2.16 9.88 -12.02
N ALA A 31 2.48 8.61 -12.25
CA ALA A 31 1.50 7.63 -12.69
C ALA A 31 0.65 7.24 -11.48
N PRO A 32 -0.65 7.53 -11.50
CA PRO A 32 -1.47 7.34 -10.31
C PRO A 32 -1.65 5.89 -9.88
N GLU A 33 -1.34 4.95 -10.75
CA GLU A 33 -1.50 3.54 -10.40
C GLU A 33 -0.29 2.93 -9.70
N ASP A 34 0.84 3.66 -9.62
CA ASP A 34 2.04 3.10 -9.02
C ASP A 34 2.39 3.85 -7.75
N VAL A 35 2.25 3.17 -6.63
CA VAL A 35 2.49 3.76 -5.31
C VAL A 35 3.41 2.85 -4.53
N GLU A 36 4.40 3.44 -3.88
CA GLU A 36 5.28 2.68 -3.01
C GLU A 36 4.71 2.68 -1.60
N ILE A 37 4.50 1.49 -1.06
CA ILE A 37 3.89 1.32 0.24
C ILE A 37 4.85 0.54 1.14
N TYR A 38 5.08 1.08 2.34
CA TYR A 38 5.84 0.37 3.35
C TYR A 38 4.89 -0.54 4.10
N VAL A 39 5.13 -1.84 4.00
CA VAL A 39 4.30 -2.84 4.65
C VAL A 39 4.90 -3.11 6.02
N ILE A 40 4.18 -2.72 7.04
CA ILE A 40 4.70 -2.73 8.42
C ILE A 40 5.05 -4.15 8.87
N SER A 41 4.18 -5.11 8.61
CA SER A 41 4.39 -6.47 9.08
C SER A 41 5.54 -7.17 8.36
N LYS A 42 5.86 -6.73 7.15
CA LYS A 42 6.96 -7.32 6.37
C LYS A 42 8.25 -6.53 6.52
N ASN A 43 8.15 -5.31 7.03
CA ASN A 43 9.30 -4.41 7.16
C ASN A 43 9.98 -4.19 5.82
N LYS A 44 9.18 -4.06 4.78
CA LYS A 44 9.66 -3.85 3.41
C LYS A 44 8.74 -2.93 2.65
N LYS A 45 9.27 -2.33 1.59
CA LYS A 45 8.49 -1.46 0.71
C LYS A 45 8.19 -2.20 -0.59
N TYR A 46 6.99 -2.00 -1.08
CA TYR A 46 6.54 -2.61 -2.34
C TYR A 46 5.87 -1.57 -3.20
N TRP A 47 6.05 -1.69 -4.51
CA TRP A 47 5.33 -0.87 -5.48
C TRP A 47 4.06 -1.62 -5.85
N LEU A 48 2.92 -0.98 -5.57
CA LEU A 48 1.62 -1.59 -5.83
C LEU A 48 0.80 -0.69 -6.73
N ARG A 49 -0.12 -1.30 -7.43
CA ARG A 49 -1.03 -0.60 -8.31
C ARG A 49 -2.35 -0.34 -7.62
N GLU A 50 -3.09 0.62 -8.17
CA GLU A 50 -4.47 0.82 -7.77
C GLU A 50 -5.23 -0.50 -7.93
N GLY A 51 -6.01 -0.85 -6.92
CA GLY A 51 -6.68 -2.14 -6.91
C GLY A 51 -5.98 -3.16 -6.05
N GLU A 52 -4.70 -2.94 -5.75
CA GLU A 52 -3.96 -3.83 -4.85
C GLU A 52 -3.84 -3.23 -3.46
N PHE A 53 -4.37 -2.05 -3.26
CA PHE A 53 -4.40 -1.41 -1.95
C PHE A 53 -5.60 -0.49 -1.87
N GLU A 54 -5.95 -0.16 -0.64
CA GLU A 54 -7.08 0.74 -0.38
C GLU A 54 -6.69 1.71 0.72
N VAL A 55 -6.94 2.99 0.50
CA VAL A 55 -6.64 4.02 1.49
C VAL A 55 -7.64 3.92 2.63
N ILE A 56 -7.12 3.80 3.84
CA ILE A 56 -7.96 3.69 5.04
C ILE A 56 -8.15 5.06 5.67
N SER A 57 -7.07 5.84 5.70
CA SER A 57 -7.07 7.14 6.36
C SER A 57 -6.35 8.13 5.47
N GLU A 58 -7.02 9.24 5.16
CA GLU A 58 -6.49 10.24 4.24
C GLU A 58 -5.96 11.43 4.99
N GLY A 59 -4.65 11.67 4.80
CA GLY A 59 -4.05 12.96 5.07
C GLY A 59 -4.26 13.56 6.44
N ARG A 60 -4.20 12.78 7.44
CA ARG A 60 -4.37 13.34 8.78
C ARG A 60 -3.07 13.73 9.39
#